data_e5d86daaa9cb808ea24fedc70d25f74b
#
_entry.id   e5d86daaa9cb808ea24fedc70d25f74b
#
_cell.length_a   1.000
_cell.length_b   1.000
_cell.length_c   1.000
_cell.angle_alpha   90.00
_cell.angle_beta   90.00
_cell.angle_gamma   90.00
#
_symmetry.space_group_name_H-M   'P 1'
#
loop_
_entity.id
_entity.type
_entity.pdbx_description
1 polymer ?
#
loop_
_entity_poly.entity_id
_entity_poly.type
_entity_poly.pdbx_seq_one_letter_code
_entity_poly.pdbx_strand_id
1 'polypeptide(L)'
;MQVDAVVLDIDGVLVDVADSYRRAIVESVRHVYGRTIDRADVQAFKDAGGFNNDWELTDAAALYVLASREGLRMSVAEFTGRIAEEGGGLEAAKSVVAALPSVPQARVRDQWEPDRLREVFQALYLGSDLYGELEGGEPPIEADGYINDEPVLVEPETIERLQERHDVGVVTGRPAAEADIALERVGLEVPDEHRFTMDDPAPGKPDPEALITLAERFDADRVAFAGDTLDDVRTARNADEADPGRVYYGVGVLTGGLTGDEGRRKYTETGADAVVDSVNDLPDLLEAP
;
A
#
# COMPACT_ATOMS: atom_id res chain seq x y z
N MET A 1 -0.28 -25.55 -7.92
CA MET A 1 0.79 -25.04 -8.81
C MET A 1 2.13 -25.49 -8.27
N GLN A 2 3.05 -26.02 -9.10
CA GLN A 2 4.41 -26.33 -8.64
C GLN A 2 5.27 -25.07 -8.70
N VAL A 3 5.88 -24.71 -7.58
CA VAL A 3 6.75 -23.54 -7.47
C VAL A 3 7.96 -23.83 -6.59
N ASP A 4 9.08 -23.19 -6.91
CA ASP A 4 10.33 -23.29 -6.16
C ASP A 4 10.34 -22.22 -5.05
N ALA A 5 9.86 -21.00 -5.36
CA ALA A 5 9.82 -19.88 -4.45
C ALA A 5 8.43 -19.22 -4.39
N VAL A 6 8.15 -18.61 -3.24
CA VAL A 6 6.94 -17.83 -2.97
C VAL A 6 7.34 -16.43 -2.54
N VAL A 7 6.85 -15.42 -3.24
CA VAL A 7 7.04 -14.02 -2.87
C VAL A 7 5.71 -13.47 -2.37
N LEU A 8 5.74 -12.74 -1.28
CA LEU A 8 4.55 -12.20 -0.61
C LEU A 8 4.60 -10.67 -0.58
N ASP A 9 3.46 -10.02 -0.79
CA ASP A 9 3.27 -8.66 -0.29
C ASP A 9 2.98 -8.69 1.22
N ILE A 10 3.07 -7.55 1.88
CA ILE A 10 2.80 -7.39 3.32
C ILE A 10 1.37 -6.89 3.54
N ASP A 11 1.04 -5.74 2.97
CA ASP A 11 -0.23 -5.04 3.19
C ASP A 11 -1.39 -5.80 2.57
N GLY A 12 -2.44 -6.04 3.34
CA GLY A 12 -3.59 -6.79 2.87
C GLY A 12 -3.35 -8.30 2.64
N VAL A 13 -2.12 -8.77 2.84
CA VAL A 13 -1.71 -10.18 2.72
C VAL A 13 -1.28 -10.76 4.06
N LEU A 14 -0.27 -10.18 4.70
CA LEU A 14 0.25 -10.63 5.99
C LEU A 14 -0.41 -9.87 7.15
N VAL A 15 -0.68 -8.58 6.97
CA VAL A 15 -1.32 -7.70 7.95
C VAL A 15 -2.44 -6.88 7.30
N ASP A 16 -3.49 -6.57 8.07
CA ASP A 16 -4.60 -5.71 7.62
C ASP A 16 -4.30 -4.26 7.97
N VAL A 17 -4.06 -3.47 6.95
CA VAL A 17 -3.75 -2.03 7.05
C VAL A 17 -4.94 -1.11 6.76
N ALA A 18 -6.09 -1.68 6.48
CA ALA A 18 -7.24 -0.90 5.99
C ALA A 18 -7.70 0.16 7.01
N ASP A 19 -7.62 -0.09 8.31
CA ASP A 19 -8.00 0.86 9.35
C ASP A 19 -6.84 1.79 9.76
N SER A 20 -5.61 1.28 9.88
CA SER A 20 -4.43 2.05 10.33
C SER A 20 -4.16 3.25 9.44
N TYR A 21 -4.01 3.05 8.14
CA TYR A 21 -3.79 4.15 7.18
C TYR A 21 -4.99 5.08 7.07
N ARG A 22 -6.24 4.56 7.04
CA ARG A 22 -7.43 5.43 7.03
C ARG A 22 -7.52 6.31 8.27
N ARG A 23 -7.16 5.78 9.44
CA ARG A 23 -7.08 6.56 10.69
C ARG A 23 -6.00 7.62 10.58
N ALA A 24 -4.80 7.27 10.13
CA ALA A 24 -3.70 8.20 9.99
C ALA A 24 -4.05 9.36 9.04
N ILE A 25 -4.65 9.09 7.87
CA ILE A 25 -5.11 10.10 6.92
C ILE A 25 -6.11 11.06 7.58
N VAL A 26 -7.18 10.54 8.17
CA VAL A 26 -8.27 11.34 8.71
C VAL A 26 -7.83 12.14 9.93
N GLU A 27 -7.10 11.52 10.86
CA GLU A 27 -6.70 12.17 12.11
C GLU A 27 -5.57 13.18 11.90
N SER A 28 -4.62 12.94 10.97
CA SER A 28 -3.58 13.92 10.66
C SER A 28 -4.17 15.21 10.07
N VAL A 29 -5.08 15.11 9.11
CA VAL A 29 -5.78 16.25 8.54
C VAL A 29 -6.60 16.99 9.62
N ARG A 30 -7.28 16.25 10.50
CA ARG A 30 -8.01 16.83 11.65
C ARG A 30 -7.10 17.57 12.61
N HIS A 31 -5.95 16.96 12.94
CA HIS A 31 -5.00 17.55 13.88
C HIS A 31 -4.41 18.85 13.36
N VAL A 32 -3.96 18.85 12.10
CA VAL A 32 -3.31 20.03 11.51
C VAL A 32 -4.31 21.13 11.20
N TYR A 33 -5.49 20.79 10.68
CA TYR A 33 -6.46 21.79 10.19
C TYR A 33 -7.74 21.91 11.04
N GLY A 34 -7.93 21.10 12.09
CA GLY A 34 -9.12 21.14 12.96
C GLY A 34 -10.42 20.65 12.30
N ARG A 35 -10.36 20.22 11.05
CA ARG A 35 -11.42 19.56 10.27
C ARG A 35 -10.81 18.51 9.38
N THR A 36 -11.63 17.53 8.96
CA THR A 36 -11.22 16.45 8.12
C THR A 36 -12.38 15.93 7.25
N ILE A 37 -12.12 14.92 6.44
CA ILE A 37 -13.10 14.12 5.71
C ILE A 37 -13.60 12.95 6.58
N ASP A 38 -14.68 12.29 6.20
CA ASP A 38 -15.12 11.07 6.86
C ASP A 38 -14.24 9.89 6.44
N ARG A 39 -14.09 8.87 7.32
CA ARG A 39 -13.31 7.65 6.98
C ARG A 39 -13.81 6.95 5.73
N ALA A 40 -15.12 6.96 5.51
CA ALA A 40 -15.71 6.37 4.31
C ALA A 40 -15.29 7.08 3.02
N ASP A 41 -14.98 8.38 3.10
CA ASP A 41 -14.56 9.18 1.95
C ASP A 41 -13.14 8.86 1.47
N VAL A 42 -12.28 8.27 2.32
CA VAL A 42 -10.91 7.90 1.94
C VAL A 42 -10.92 6.96 0.72
N GLN A 43 -11.89 6.06 0.65
CA GLN A 43 -12.01 5.15 -0.50
C GLN A 43 -12.24 5.90 -1.80
N ALA A 44 -13.01 6.99 -1.80
CA ALA A 44 -13.24 7.79 -3.01
C ALA A 44 -11.94 8.44 -3.54
N PHE A 45 -11.00 8.81 -2.66
CA PHE A 45 -9.67 9.25 -3.08
C PHE A 45 -8.86 8.10 -3.67
N LYS A 46 -8.86 6.92 -3.05
CA LYS A 46 -8.17 5.73 -3.60
C LYS A 46 -8.72 5.35 -4.97
N ASP A 47 -10.03 5.39 -5.15
CA ASP A 47 -10.71 5.08 -6.41
C ASP A 47 -10.42 6.10 -7.52
N ALA A 48 -10.11 7.36 -7.17
CA ALA A 48 -9.68 8.37 -8.14
C ALA A 48 -8.32 8.05 -8.77
N GLY A 49 -7.51 7.22 -8.10
CA GLY A 49 -6.23 6.72 -8.60
C GLY A 49 -5.11 7.76 -8.67
N GLY A 50 -3.93 7.32 -9.12
CA GLY A 50 -2.80 8.20 -9.39
C GLY A 50 -2.04 8.73 -8.17
N PHE A 51 -2.36 8.27 -6.95
CA PHE A 51 -1.59 8.58 -5.74
C PHE A 51 -0.48 7.53 -5.57
N ASN A 52 0.77 7.99 -5.44
CA ASN A 52 1.92 7.09 -5.28
C ASN A 52 1.99 6.47 -3.88
N ASN A 53 1.40 7.15 -2.87
CA ASN A 53 1.40 6.73 -1.48
C ASN A 53 0.29 7.43 -0.68
N ASP A 54 0.08 7.01 0.56
CA ASP A 54 -0.95 7.57 1.43
C ASP A 54 -0.64 9.00 1.92
N TRP A 55 0.61 9.48 1.85
CA TRP A 55 0.94 10.88 2.13
C TRP A 55 0.38 11.81 1.07
N GLU A 56 0.55 11.47 -0.23
CA GLU A 56 -0.06 12.25 -1.32
C GLU A 56 -1.59 12.27 -1.24
N LEU A 57 -2.20 11.15 -0.86
CA LEU A 57 -3.64 11.07 -0.64
C LEU A 57 -4.06 11.95 0.53
N THR A 58 -3.29 11.97 1.61
CA THR A 58 -3.52 12.82 2.79
C THR A 58 -3.44 14.30 2.43
N ASP A 59 -2.47 14.68 1.60
CA ASP A 59 -2.35 16.03 1.06
C ASP A 59 -3.55 16.43 0.20
N ALA A 60 -4.04 15.53 -0.63
CA ALA A 60 -5.24 15.79 -1.44
C ALA A 60 -6.50 15.96 -0.56
N ALA A 61 -6.64 15.18 0.51
CA ALA A 61 -7.70 15.32 1.48
C ALA A 61 -7.61 16.69 2.23
N ALA A 62 -6.38 17.09 2.61
CA ALA A 62 -6.13 18.40 3.22
C ALA A 62 -6.47 19.56 2.26
N LEU A 63 -6.08 19.45 0.99
CA LEU A 63 -6.43 20.43 -0.03
C LEU A 63 -7.95 20.57 -0.21
N TYR A 64 -8.69 19.46 -0.19
CA TYR A 64 -10.16 19.47 -0.20
C TYR A 64 -10.73 20.24 1.02
N VAL A 65 -10.23 19.96 2.23
CA VAL A 65 -10.68 20.61 3.47
C VAL A 65 -10.40 22.10 3.42
N LEU A 66 -9.22 22.51 3.02
CA LEU A 66 -8.84 23.92 2.90
C LEU A 66 -9.64 24.64 1.81
N ALA A 67 -9.78 24.03 0.64
CA ALA A 67 -10.57 24.60 -0.46
C ALA A 67 -12.04 24.75 -0.10
N SER A 68 -12.61 23.79 0.65
CA SER A 68 -14.00 23.87 1.14
C SER A 68 -14.22 25.04 2.08
N ARG A 69 -13.23 25.40 2.92
CA ARG A 69 -13.27 26.61 3.76
C ARG A 69 -13.25 27.89 2.96
N GLU A 70 -12.51 27.89 1.88
CA GLU A 70 -12.36 29.05 0.98
C GLU A 70 -13.47 29.10 -0.10
N GLY A 71 -14.50 28.26 0.02
CA GLY A 71 -15.72 28.38 -0.76
C GLY A 71 -15.85 27.37 -1.91
N LEU A 72 -15.03 26.34 -1.97
CA LEU A 72 -15.26 25.21 -2.87
C LEU A 72 -16.62 24.56 -2.52
N ARG A 73 -17.52 24.49 -3.52
CA ARG A 73 -18.89 23.97 -3.38
C ARG A 73 -19.00 22.60 -4.05
N MET A 74 -18.17 21.67 -3.60
CA MET A 74 -18.16 20.27 -4.08
C MET A 74 -18.24 19.33 -2.89
N SER A 75 -18.95 18.22 -3.04
CA SER A 75 -18.83 17.07 -2.15
C SER A 75 -17.49 16.38 -2.38
N VAL A 76 -17.09 15.48 -1.46
CA VAL A 76 -15.89 14.64 -1.66
C VAL A 76 -15.99 13.86 -2.96
N ALA A 77 -17.14 13.24 -3.24
CA ALA A 77 -17.36 12.46 -4.47
C ALA A 77 -17.19 13.30 -5.76
N GLU A 78 -17.66 14.56 -5.76
CA GLU A 78 -17.45 15.46 -6.92
C GLU A 78 -15.98 15.88 -7.06
N PHE A 79 -15.30 16.12 -5.94
CA PHE A 79 -13.89 16.50 -5.94
C PHE A 79 -13.01 15.37 -6.44
N THR A 80 -13.20 14.15 -5.90
CA THR A 80 -12.45 12.95 -6.32
C THR A 80 -12.78 12.51 -7.75
N GLY A 81 -14.05 12.69 -8.18
CA GLY A 81 -14.43 12.49 -9.58
C GLY A 81 -13.65 13.40 -10.54
N ARG A 82 -13.45 14.68 -10.19
CA ARG A 82 -12.62 15.58 -10.99
C ARG A 82 -11.15 15.22 -10.97
N ILE A 83 -10.63 14.76 -9.82
CA ILE A 83 -9.25 14.23 -9.74
C ILE A 83 -9.08 13.09 -10.76
N ALA A 84 -10.02 12.14 -10.80
CA ALA A 84 -9.97 11.03 -11.74
C ALA A 84 -10.04 11.49 -13.22
N GLU A 85 -10.91 12.48 -13.53
CA GLU A 85 -11.02 13.06 -14.86
C GLU A 85 -9.72 13.76 -15.33
N GLU A 86 -8.94 14.31 -14.39
CA GLU A 86 -7.65 14.98 -14.66
C GLU A 86 -6.43 14.03 -14.58
N GLY A 87 -6.65 12.72 -14.49
CA GLY A 87 -5.60 11.70 -14.53
C GLY A 87 -5.17 11.17 -13.16
N GLY A 88 -5.82 11.61 -12.08
CA GLY A 88 -5.55 11.11 -10.73
C GLY A 88 -4.38 11.82 -10.02
N GLY A 89 -4.20 11.46 -8.75
CA GLY A 89 -3.07 11.87 -7.93
C GLY A 89 -3.10 13.30 -7.39
N LEU A 90 -2.02 13.65 -6.69
CA LEU A 90 -1.92 14.94 -5.99
C LEU A 90 -1.89 16.13 -6.97
N GLU A 91 -1.27 16.00 -8.14
CA GLU A 91 -1.23 17.08 -9.13
C GLU A 91 -2.62 17.39 -9.70
N ALA A 92 -3.44 16.36 -9.94
CA ALA A 92 -4.83 16.57 -10.34
C ALA A 92 -5.64 17.25 -9.22
N ALA A 93 -5.43 16.86 -7.95
CA ALA A 93 -6.05 17.54 -6.81
C ALA A 93 -5.68 19.04 -6.74
N LYS A 94 -4.40 19.37 -6.96
CA LYS A 94 -3.92 20.77 -7.05
C LYS A 94 -4.59 21.50 -8.21
N SER A 95 -4.76 20.85 -9.36
CA SER A 95 -5.43 21.43 -10.52
C SER A 95 -6.90 21.77 -10.23
N VAL A 96 -7.62 20.87 -9.56
CA VAL A 96 -9.01 21.14 -9.15
C VAL A 96 -9.10 22.35 -8.22
N VAL A 97 -8.17 22.47 -7.26
CA VAL A 97 -8.09 23.64 -6.36
C VAL A 97 -7.71 24.92 -7.13
N ALA A 98 -6.88 24.81 -8.15
CA ALA A 98 -6.48 25.94 -8.98
C ALA A 98 -7.65 26.56 -9.78
N ALA A 99 -8.77 25.86 -9.92
CA ALA A 99 -10.01 26.39 -10.50
C ALA A 99 -10.74 27.40 -9.59
N LEU A 100 -10.36 27.52 -8.31
CA LEU A 100 -10.88 28.57 -7.40
C LEU A 100 -10.44 29.96 -7.88
N PRO A 101 -11.21 31.03 -7.52
CA PRO A 101 -10.77 32.41 -7.70
C PRO A 101 -9.40 32.67 -7.06
N SER A 102 -8.61 33.57 -7.61
CA SER A 102 -7.21 33.81 -7.24
C SER A 102 -6.96 34.04 -5.74
N VAL A 103 -7.89 34.75 -5.04
CA VAL A 103 -7.72 35.05 -3.61
C VAL A 103 -7.97 33.80 -2.75
N PRO A 104 -9.08 33.04 -2.88
CA PRO A 104 -9.25 31.73 -2.26
C PRO A 104 -8.11 30.75 -2.55
N GLN A 105 -7.70 30.62 -3.80
CA GLN A 105 -6.59 29.76 -4.18
C GLN A 105 -5.28 30.12 -3.44
N ALA A 106 -4.94 31.41 -3.37
CA ALA A 106 -3.75 31.85 -2.64
C ALA A 106 -3.83 31.48 -1.15
N ARG A 107 -5.01 31.64 -0.51
CA ARG A 107 -5.20 31.28 0.91
C ARG A 107 -5.08 29.78 1.14
N VAL A 108 -5.60 28.93 0.24
CA VAL A 108 -5.42 27.47 0.34
C VAL A 108 -3.93 27.15 0.29
N ARG A 109 -3.20 27.68 -0.67
CA ARG A 109 -1.77 27.45 -0.80
C ARG A 109 -0.97 27.93 0.40
N ASP A 110 -1.30 29.10 0.96
CA ASP A 110 -0.58 29.69 2.09
C ASP A 110 -0.85 28.93 3.42
N GLN A 111 -1.99 28.20 3.52
CA GLN A 111 -2.35 27.39 4.67
C GLN A 111 -1.96 25.92 4.54
N TRP A 112 -1.60 25.45 3.35
CA TRP A 112 -1.23 24.06 3.13
C TRP A 112 0.21 23.82 3.58
N GLU A 113 0.37 22.95 4.58
CA GLU A 113 1.63 22.60 5.26
C GLU A 113 1.93 21.10 5.08
N PRO A 114 2.36 20.65 3.89
CA PRO A 114 2.55 19.22 3.59
C PRO A 114 3.58 18.54 4.50
N ASP A 115 4.70 19.22 4.81
CA ASP A 115 5.74 18.67 5.69
C ASP A 115 5.18 18.39 7.09
N ARG A 116 4.47 19.37 7.67
CA ARG A 116 3.83 19.19 8.98
C ARG A 116 2.75 18.11 8.96
N LEU A 117 1.99 18.02 7.87
CA LEU A 117 0.95 17.00 7.72
C LEU A 117 1.58 15.61 7.70
N ARG A 118 2.71 15.45 7.00
CA ARG A 118 3.48 14.21 6.96
C ARG A 118 4.06 13.86 8.34
N GLU A 119 4.67 14.79 9.04
CA GLU A 119 5.18 14.57 10.40
C GLU A 119 4.08 14.08 11.35
N VAL A 120 2.89 14.70 11.32
CA VAL A 120 1.74 14.30 12.14
C VAL A 120 1.20 12.93 11.71
N PHE A 121 1.14 12.66 10.40
CA PHE A 121 0.74 11.36 9.89
C PHE A 121 1.68 10.26 10.42
N GLN A 122 3.00 10.44 10.27
CA GLN A 122 4.00 9.49 10.77
C GLN A 122 3.91 9.29 12.28
N ALA A 123 3.74 10.36 13.07
CA ALA A 123 3.61 10.22 14.50
C ALA A 123 2.35 9.45 14.92
N LEU A 124 1.22 9.64 14.23
CA LEU A 124 -0.01 8.89 14.46
C LEU A 124 0.12 7.43 14.03
N TYR A 125 0.77 7.20 12.89
CA TYR A 125 0.91 5.86 12.32
C TYR A 125 1.93 5.02 13.10
N LEU A 126 3.13 5.53 13.31
CA LEU A 126 4.21 4.83 14.00
C LEU A 126 4.04 4.81 15.52
N GLY A 127 3.49 5.88 16.10
CA GLY A 127 3.53 6.13 17.53
C GLY A 127 4.81 6.83 17.97
N SER A 128 4.80 7.32 19.21
CA SER A 128 5.88 8.20 19.72
C SER A 128 7.23 7.50 19.78
N ASP A 129 7.26 6.22 20.19
CA ASP A 129 8.50 5.47 20.37
C ASP A 129 9.16 5.19 19.01
N LEU A 130 8.43 4.58 18.08
CA LEU A 130 8.93 4.26 16.74
C LEU A 130 9.22 5.52 15.91
N TYR A 131 8.44 6.59 16.07
CA TYR A 131 8.73 7.86 15.42
C TYR A 131 10.11 8.39 15.81
N GLY A 132 10.44 8.37 17.12
CA GLY A 132 11.75 8.79 17.60
C GLY A 132 12.90 7.94 17.06
N GLU A 133 12.67 6.65 16.89
CA GLU A 133 13.66 5.70 16.36
C GLU A 133 13.86 5.84 14.85
N LEU A 134 12.81 5.98 14.07
CA LEU A 134 12.83 5.91 12.61
C LEU A 134 12.96 7.27 11.93
N GLU A 135 12.20 8.28 12.39
CA GLU A 135 12.22 9.63 11.80
C GLU A 135 13.26 10.53 12.49
N GLY A 136 13.60 10.20 13.73
CA GLY A 136 14.50 10.99 14.58
C GLY A 136 13.83 12.22 15.19
N GLY A 137 14.25 12.59 16.40
CA GLY A 137 13.70 13.74 17.11
C GLY A 137 12.44 13.44 17.91
N GLU A 138 11.80 14.52 18.40
CA GLU A 138 10.55 14.41 19.17
C GLU A 138 9.34 14.39 18.22
N PRO A 139 8.38 13.46 18.40
CA PRO A 139 7.16 13.45 17.59
C PRO A 139 6.35 14.74 17.83
N PRO A 140 5.68 15.29 16.79
CA PRO A 140 4.87 16.50 16.93
C PRO A 140 3.62 16.32 17.81
N ILE A 141 3.24 15.08 18.07
CA ILE A 141 2.14 14.67 18.95
C ILE A 141 2.47 13.34 19.63
N GLU A 142 1.92 13.12 20.84
CA GLU A 142 1.99 11.82 21.50
C GLU A 142 0.91 10.89 20.95
N ALA A 143 1.30 9.68 20.54
CA ALA A 143 0.42 8.65 20.00
C ALA A 143 0.94 7.24 20.31
N ASP A 144 0.02 6.28 20.41
CA ASP A 144 0.35 4.85 20.63
C ASP A 144 0.83 4.14 19.35
N GLY A 145 0.56 4.72 18.18
CA GLY A 145 0.90 4.16 16.86
C GLY A 145 -0.15 3.21 16.31
N TYR A 146 -0.78 3.59 15.20
CA TYR A 146 -1.80 2.74 14.56
C TYR A 146 -1.21 1.46 13.95
N ILE A 147 0.05 1.48 13.57
CA ILE A 147 0.79 0.29 13.12
C ILE A 147 0.76 -0.83 14.17
N ASN A 148 0.70 -0.49 15.45
CA ASN A 148 0.66 -1.46 16.54
C ASN A 148 -0.68 -2.20 16.66
N ASP A 149 -1.75 -1.64 16.09
CA ASP A 149 -3.11 -2.19 16.12
C ASP A 149 -3.45 -3.02 14.84
N GLU A 150 -2.54 -3.12 13.86
CA GLU A 150 -2.80 -3.83 12.60
C GLU A 150 -3.03 -5.33 12.86
N PRO A 151 -4.21 -5.88 12.48
CA PRO A 151 -4.48 -7.30 12.65
C PRO A 151 -3.57 -8.15 11.78
N VAL A 152 -3.09 -9.27 12.33
CA VAL A 152 -2.36 -10.29 11.57
C VAL A 152 -3.36 -11.14 10.77
N LEU A 153 -3.12 -11.29 9.47
CA LEU A 153 -3.94 -12.06 8.54
C LEU A 153 -3.40 -13.48 8.32
N VAL A 154 -2.08 -13.63 8.37
CA VAL A 154 -1.40 -14.90 8.15
C VAL A 154 -1.36 -15.73 9.44
N GLU A 155 -1.66 -17.01 9.34
CA GLU A 155 -1.54 -17.94 10.45
C GLU A 155 -0.08 -18.45 10.57
N PRO A 156 0.44 -18.68 11.80
CA PRO A 156 1.80 -19.20 11.98
C PRO A 156 2.04 -20.52 11.24
N GLU A 157 1.05 -21.42 11.21
CA GLU A 157 1.14 -22.68 10.45
C GLU A 157 1.31 -22.46 8.95
N THR A 158 0.73 -21.41 8.40
CA THR A 158 0.89 -21.02 6.99
C THR A 158 2.35 -20.67 6.70
N ILE A 159 2.94 -19.83 7.56
CA ILE A 159 4.36 -19.43 7.45
C ILE A 159 5.26 -20.66 7.51
N GLU A 160 5.07 -21.51 8.53
CA GLU A 160 5.85 -22.75 8.70
C GLU A 160 5.78 -23.63 7.45
N ARG A 161 4.58 -23.88 6.93
CA ARG A 161 4.37 -24.74 5.74
C ARG A 161 4.99 -24.14 4.47
N LEU A 162 4.96 -22.82 4.30
CA LEU A 162 5.59 -22.16 3.16
C LEU A 162 7.11 -22.24 3.25
N GLN A 163 7.71 -21.90 4.40
CA GLN A 163 9.16 -21.94 4.60
C GLN A 163 9.75 -23.35 4.60
N GLU A 164 8.98 -24.39 4.96
CA GLU A 164 9.41 -25.78 4.88
C GLU A 164 9.54 -26.32 3.44
N ARG A 165 8.83 -25.69 2.49
CA ARG A 165 8.66 -26.24 1.13
C ARG A 165 9.19 -25.34 0.03
N HIS A 166 9.35 -24.05 0.29
CA HIS A 166 9.68 -23.05 -0.70
C HIS A 166 10.68 -22.03 -0.13
N ASP A 167 11.48 -21.44 -0.98
CA ASP A 167 12.16 -20.19 -0.66
C ASP A 167 11.11 -19.07 -0.56
N VAL A 168 11.21 -18.25 0.51
CA VAL A 168 10.23 -17.20 0.77
C VAL A 168 10.88 -15.82 0.67
N GLY A 169 10.29 -14.95 -0.15
CA GLY A 169 10.71 -13.56 -0.30
C GLY A 169 9.56 -12.58 -0.11
N VAL A 170 9.89 -11.30 -0.06
CA VAL A 170 8.93 -10.21 0.11
C VAL A 170 9.18 -9.10 -0.91
N VAL A 171 8.09 -8.61 -1.52
CA VAL A 171 8.09 -7.37 -2.32
C VAL A 171 6.95 -6.49 -1.84
N THR A 172 7.27 -5.36 -1.21
CA THR A 172 6.29 -4.48 -0.56
C THR A 172 6.50 -3.01 -0.90
N GLY A 173 5.42 -2.24 -0.85
CA GLY A 173 5.47 -0.77 -0.92
C GLY A 173 5.79 -0.08 0.41
N ARG A 174 6.02 -0.83 1.50
CA ARG A 174 6.43 -0.27 2.80
C ARG A 174 7.87 0.19 2.78
N PRO A 175 8.24 1.24 3.54
CA PRO A 175 9.62 1.48 3.95
C PRO A 175 10.21 0.28 4.70
N ALA A 176 11.52 0.07 4.62
CA ALA A 176 12.19 -1.09 5.19
C ALA A 176 11.92 -1.29 6.68
N ALA A 177 11.99 -0.21 7.46
CA ALA A 177 11.73 -0.27 8.90
C ALA A 177 10.28 -0.66 9.25
N GLU A 178 9.29 -0.21 8.46
CA GLU A 178 7.89 -0.59 8.65
C GLU A 178 7.64 -2.05 8.20
N ALA A 179 8.38 -2.50 7.18
CA ALA A 179 8.36 -3.91 6.76
C ALA A 179 8.94 -4.82 7.86
N ASP A 180 10.04 -4.43 8.52
CA ASP A 180 10.63 -5.15 9.64
C ASP A 180 9.62 -5.36 10.77
N ILE A 181 8.90 -4.30 11.16
CA ILE A 181 7.88 -4.36 12.21
C ILE A 181 6.77 -5.35 11.84
N ALA A 182 6.31 -5.32 10.59
CA ALA A 182 5.25 -6.23 10.13
C ALA A 182 5.75 -7.68 10.10
N LEU A 183 6.94 -7.95 9.58
CA LEU A 183 7.55 -9.27 9.49
C LEU A 183 7.83 -9.87 10.87
N GLU A 184 8.37 -9.08 11.81
CA GLU A 184 8.57 -9.50 13.20
C GLU A 184 7.24 -9.87 13.86
N ARG A 185 6.20 -9.05 13.67
CA ARG A 185 4.86 -9.29 14.23
C ARG A 185 4.24 -10.59 13.75
N VAL A 186 4.37 -10.92 12.47
CA VAL A 186 3.83 -12.15 11.92
C VAL A 186 4.73 -13.36 12.15
N GLY A 187 5.97 -13.15 12.62
CA GLY A 187 6.95 -14.19 12.84
C GLY A 187 7.55 -14.78 11.56
N LEU A 188 7.56 -13.99 10.47
CA LEU A 188 8.18 -14.39 9.21
C LEU A 188 9.61 -13.84 9.12
N GLU A 189 10.60 -14.70 9.25
CA GLU A 189 12.00 -14.32 9.09
C GLU A 189 12.39 -14.35 7.60
N VAL A 190 12.70 -13.18 7.03
CA VAL A 190 13.18 -13.02 5.65
C VAL A 190 14.47 -12.21 5.67
N PRO A 191 15.60 -12.75 5.18
CA PRO A 191 16.85 -12.01 5.05
C PRO A 191 16.69 -10.75 4.17
N ASP A 192 17.52 -9.72 4.42
CA ASP A 192 17.49 -8.46 3.66
C ASP A 192 17.64 -8.69 2.15
N GLU A 193 18.45 -9.66 1.76
CA GLU A 193 18.66 -10.04 0.36
C GLU A 193 17.44 -10.71 -0.30
N HIS A 194 16.46 -11.16 0.49
CA HIS A 194 15.24 -11.80 -0.02
C HIS A 194 14.02 -10.91 0.11
N ARG A 195 14.21 -9.59 0.26
CA ARG A 195 13.13 -8.61 0.33
C ARG A 195 13.42 -7.37 -0.50
N PHE A 196 12.38 -6.77 -1.02
CA PHE A 196 12.37 -5.47 -1.65
C PHE A 196 11.30 -4.59 -1.00
N THR A 197 11.68 -3.36 -0.67
CA THR A 197 10.90 -2.36 0.05
C THR A 197 10.85 -1.06 -0.75
N MET A 198 10.13 -0.06 -0.26
CA MET A 198 10.11 1.27 -0.87
C MET A 198 11.49 1.94 -0.94
N ASP A 199 12.40 1.58 -0.02
CA ASP A 199 13.72 2.20 0.09
C ASP A 199 14.75 1.61 -0.88
N ASP A 200 14.40 0.51 -1.55
CA ASP A 200 15.26 -0.11 -2.54
C ASP A 200 15.27 0.69 -3.86
N PRO A 201 16.40 0.68 -4.59
CA PRO A 201 16.51 1.45 -5.84
C PRO A 201 15.68 0.85 -6.99
N ALA A 202 15.20 -0.38 -6.88
CA ALA A 202 14.34 -1.00 -7.89
C ALA A 202 13.01 -0.24 -8.01
N PRO A 203 12.47 -0.10 -9.23
CA PRO A 203 11.14 0.49 -9.39
C PRO A 203 10.07 -0.30 -8.64
N GLY A 204 9.07 0.42 -8.12
CA GLY A 204 7.94 -0.22 -7.42
C GLY A 204 7.00 -0.99 -8.36
N LYS A 205 6.16 -1.84 -7.79
CA LYS A 205 5.09 -2.57 -8.51
C LYS A 205 4.28 -1.61 -9.40
N PRO A 206 3.94 -1.94 -10.63
CA PRO A 206 4.02 -3.26 -11.27
C PRO A 206 5.32 -3.54 -12.06
N ASP A 207 6.44 -2.87 -11.77
CA ASP A 207 7.73 -3.18 -12.39
C ASP A 207 8.21 -4.58 -11.95
N PRO A 208 8.72 -5.43 -12.87
CA PRO A 208 9.09 -6.80 -12.55
C PRO A 208 10.48 -6.97 -11.93
N GLU A 209 11.31 -5.93 -11.90
CA GLU A 209 12.74 -6.04 -11.55
C GLU A 209 12.97 -6.69 -10.19
N ALA A 210 12.22 -6.29 -9.16
CA ALA A 210 12.33 -6.85 -7.82
C ALA A 210 12.02 -8.37 -7.81
N LEU A 211 10.95 -8.78 -8.48
CA LEU A 211 10.52 -10.18 -8.53
C LEU A 211 11.51 -11.06 -9.31
N ILE A 212 12.02 -10.58 -10.44
CA ILE A 212 13.06 -11.27 -11.24
C ILE A 212 14.35 -11.42 -10.42
N THR A 213 14.76 -10.36 -9.72
CA THR A 213 15.95 -10.39 -8.86
C THR A 213 15.81 -11.42 -7.74
N LEU A 214 14.64 -11.55 -7.12
CA LEU A 214 14.39 -12.59 -6.11
C LEU A 214 14.46 -13.99 -6.72
N ALA A 215 13.86 -14.20 -7.89
CA ALA A 215 13.93 -15.48 -8.60
C ALA A 215 15.39 -15.90 -8.87
N GLU A 216 16.24 -14.95 -9.28
CA GLU A 216 17.67 -15.18 -9.49
C GLU A 216 18.40 -15.52 -8.18
N ARG A 217 18.11 -14.81 -7.09
CA ARG A 217 18.73 -15.04 -5.77
C ARG A 217 18.39 -16.40 -5.19
N PHE A 218 17.17 -16.88 -5.43
CA PHE A 218 16.70 -18.20 -5.03
C PHE A 218 17.13 -19.33 -5.98
N ASP A 219 17.69 -19.01 -7.15
CA ASP A 219 17.91 -20.00 -8.24
C ASP A 219 16.61 -20.74 -8.60
N ALA A 220 15.48 -20.03 -8.57
CA ALA A 220 14.14 -20.56 -8.75
C ALA A 220 13.70 -20.47 -10.20
N ASP A 221 13.21 -21.58 -10.77
CA ASP A 221 12.65 -21.64 -12.12
C ASP A 221 11.17 -21.23 -12.17
N ARG A 222 10.46 -21.36 -11.03
CA ARG A 222 9.02 -21.08 -10.91
C ARG A 222 8.76 -20.32 -9.62
N VAL A 223 8.19 -19.14 -9.74
CA VAL A 223 7.90 -18.24 -8.62
C VAL A 223 6.43 -17.89 -8.58
N ALA A 224 5.80 -17.99 -7.40
CA ALA A 224 4.47 -17.42 -7.18
C ALA A 224 4.61 -16.09 -6.45
N PHE A 225 3.95 -15.05 -6.94
CA PHE A 225 3.82 -13.77 -6.24
C PHE A 225 2.37 -13.59 -5.80
N ALA A 226 2.15 -13.50 -4.49
CA ALA A 226 0.84 -13.32 -3.88
C ALA A 226 0.68 -11.91 -3.31
N GLY A 227 -0.36 -11.20 -3.75
CA GLY A 227 -0.63 -9.84 -3.34
C GLY A 227 -2.12 -9.48 -3.37
N ASP A 228 -2.46 -8.36 -2.73
CA ASP A 228 -3.85 -7.88 -2.56
C ASP A 228 -4.27 -6.82 -3.58
N THR A 229 -3.37 -6.44 -4.50
CA THR A 229 -3.62 -5.42 -5.53
C THR A 229 -3.53 -5.99 -6.95
N LEU A 230 -4.07 -5.26 -7.92
CA LEU A 230 -3.91 -5.61 -9.33
C LEU A 230 -2.46 -5.42 -9.81
N ASP A 231 -1.70 -4.55 -9.16
CA ASP A 231 -0.31 -4.31 -9.51
C ASP A 231 0.60 -5.48 -9.11
N ASP A 232 0.26 -6.25 -8.07
CA ASP A 232 0.96 -7.49 -7.73
C ASP A 232 0.82 -8.53 -8.85
N VAL A 233 -0.41 -8.73 -9.33
CA VAL A 233 -0.67 -9.62 -10.47
C VAL A 233 0.03 -9.13 -11.73
N ARG A 234 0.02 -7.82 -12.00
CA ARG A 234 0.74 -7.24 -13.13
C ARG A 234 2.25 -7.42 -13.00
N THR A 235 2.81 -7.29 -11.79
CA THR A 235 4.23 -7.53 -11.52
C THR A 235 4.63 -8.94 -11.93
N ALA A 236 3.87 -9.97 -11.52
CA ALA A 236 4.13 -11.35 -11.91
C ALA A 236 4.03 -11.55 -13.44
N ARG A 237 3.01 -10.99 -14.07
CA ARG A 237 2.85 -11.07 -15.53
C ARG A 237 3.97 -10.37 -16.29
N ASN A 238 4.35 -9.18 -15.83
CA ASN A 238 5.45 -8.43 -16.44
C ASN A 238 6.78 -9.18 -16.27
N ALA A 239 6.98 -9.90 -15.15
CA ALA A 239 8.13 -10.75 -14.94
C ALA A 239 8.14 -11.97 -15.90
N ASP A 240 7.00 -12.63 -16.08
CA ASP A 240 6.86 -13.74 -17.02
C ASP A 240 7.13 -13.33 -18.48
N GLU A 241 6.74 -12.10 -18.85
CA GLU A 241 7.04 -11.53 -20.16
C GLU A 241 8.52 -11.11 -20.33
N ALA A 242 9.13 -10.57 -19.26
CA ALA A 242 10.49 -10.02 -19.29
C ALA A 242 11.58 -11.08 -19.14
N ASP A 243 11.30 -12.17 -18.42
CA ASP A 243 12.22 -13.29 -18.17
C ASP A 243 11.66 -14.64 -18.66
N PRO A 244 11.73 -14.92 -19.97
CA PRO A 244 11.16 -16.11 -20.57
C PRO A 244 11.90 -17.41 -20.20
N GLY A 245 12.96 -17.33 -19.42
CA GLY A 245 13.69 -18.48 -18.89
C GLY A 245 13.06 -19.10 -17.64
N ARG A 246 12.14 -18.39 -17.01
CA ARG A 246 11.43 -18.78 -15.78
C ARG A 246 9.92 -18.66 -15.96
N VAL A 247 9.17 -19.10 -14.97
CA VAL A 247 7.71 -18.99 -14.95
C VAL A 247 7.30 -18.22 -13.70
N TYR A 248 6.46 -17.20 -13.87
CA TYR A 248 5.96 -16.37 -12.78
C TYR A 248 4.44 -16.47 -12.71
N TYR A 249 3.93 -16.83 -11.55
CA TYR A 249 2.50 -16.97 -11.29
C TYR A 249 2.02 -15.79 -10.43
N GLY A 250 1.00 -15.06 -10.89
CA GLY A 250 0.32 -14.02 -10.11
C GLY A 250 -0.86 -14.60 -9.33
N VAL A 251 -0.83 -14.48 -8.01
CA VAL A 251 -1.90 -14.93 -7.12
C VAL A 251 -2.56 -13.72 -6.44
N GLY A 252 -3.84 -13.49 -6.75
CA GLY A 252 -4.63 -12.46 -6.08
C GLY A 252 -5.16 -12.95 -4.73
N VAL A 253 -5.01 -12.13 -3.67
CA VAL A 253 -5.49 -12.42 -2.31
C VAL A 253 -6.63 -11.48 -1.97
N LEU A 254 -7.77 -12.00 -1.48
CA LEU A 254 -9.01 -11.24 -1.27
C LEU A 254 -9.13 -10.62 0.13
N THR A 255 -8.05 -10.50 0.88
CA THR A 255 -8.02 -9.92 2.23
C THR A 255 -7.75 -8.43 2.28
N GLY A 256 -7.35 -7.82 1.16
CA GLY A 256 -7.05 -6.40 1.06
C GLY A 256 -8.17 -5.54 0.46
N GLY A 257 -7.79 -4.63 -0.43
CA GLY A 257 -8.72 -3.69 -1.06
C GLY A 257 -9.73 -4.30 -2.04
N LEU A 258 -9.42 -5.46 -2.62
CA LEU A 258 -10.27 -6.20 -3.56
C LEU A 258 -10.83 -7.45 -2.87
N THR A 259 -12.16 -7.52 -2.72
CA THR A 259 -12.83 -8.59 -1.95
C THR A 259 -13.97 -9.22 -2.74
N GLY A 260 -14.36 -10.45 -2.34
CA GLY A 260 -15.51 -11.15 -2.85
C GLY A 260 -15.49 -11.42 -4.36
N ASP A 261 -16.67 -11.61 -4.97
CA ASP A 261 -16.80 -11.95 -6.39
C ASP A 261 -16.28 -10.85 -7.33
N GLU A 262 -16.44 -9.59 -6.94
CA GLU A 262 -15.93 -8.47 -7.73
C GLU A 262 -14.39 -8.43 -7.75
N GLY A 263 -13.74 -8.61 -6.60
CA GLY A 263 -12.29 -8.72 -6.49
C GLY A 263 -11.77 -9.89 -7.32
N ARG A 264 -12.39 -11.06 -7.16
CA ARG A 264 -12.05 -12.27 -7.94
C ARG A 264 -12.14 -12.04 -9.45
N ARG A 265 -13.20 -11.37 -9.90
CA ARG A 265 -13.37 -11.02 -11.31
C ARG A 265 -12.26 -10.09 -11.80
N LYS A 266 -11.94 -9.02 -11.05
CA LYS A 266 -10.90 -8.05 -11.42
C LYS A 266 -9.53 -8.72 -11.52
N TYR A 267 -9.16 -9.58 -10.58
CA TYR A 267 -7.93 -10.35 -10.63
C TYR A 267 -7.87 -11.26 -11.87
N THR A 268 -8.94 -11.99 -12.14
CA THR A 268 -9.03 -12.86 -13.31
C THR A 268 -8.91 -12.06 -14.62
N GLU A 269 -9.58 -10.92 -14.73
CA GLU A 269 -9.49 -10.02 -15.90
C GLU A 269 -8.08 -9.43 -16.06
N THR A 270 -7.34 -9.22 -14.97
CA THR A 270 -5.94 -8.77 -14.98
C THR A 270 -4.98 -9.89 -15.36
N GLY A 271 -5.43 -11.15 -15.29
CA GLY A 271 -4.67 -12.33 -15.68
C GLY A 271 -3.98 -13.02 -14.51
N ALA A 272 -4.58 -12.99 -13.33
CA ALA A 272 -4.12 -13.81 -12.21
C ALA A 272 -4.24 -15.30 -12.55
N ASP A 273 -3.22 -16.07 -12.21
CA ASP A 273 -3.20 -17.54 -12.38
C ASP A 273 -4.07 -18.24 -11.34
N ALA A 274 -4.19 -17.64 -10.16
CA ALA A 274 -5.11 -18.05 -9.11
C ALA A 274 -5.62 -16.85 -8.31
N VAL A 275 -6.76 -17.05 -7.63
CA VAL A 275 -7.29 -16.10 -6.65
C VAL A 275 -7.73 -16.87 -5.42
N VAL A 276 -7.16 -16.54 -4.27
CA VAL A 276 -7.44 -17.16 -2.97
C VAL A 276 -8.22 -16.20 -2.07
N ASP A 277 -8.99 -16.75 -1.14
CA ASP A 277 -9.72 -15.95 -0.17
C ASP A 277 -8.79 -15.38 0.92
N SER A 278 -7.70 -16.09 1.23
CA SER A 278 -6.70 -15.71 2.23
C SER A 278 -5.32 -16.20 1.82
N VAL A 279 -4.27 -15.56 2.33
CA VAL A 279 -2.89 -16.06 2.25
C VAL A 279 -2.74 -17.47 2.84
N ASN A 280 -3.61 -17.82 3.77
CA ASN A 280 -3.63 -19.12 4.45
C ASN A 280 -4.05 -20.27 3.52
N ASP A 281 -4.59 -19.98 2.34
CA ASP A 281 -4.92 -20.98 1.32
C ASP A 281 -3.70 -21.35 0.42
N LEU A 282 -2.61 -20.55 0.48
CA LEU A 282 -1.43 -20.77 -0.36
C LEU A 282 -0.78 -22.14 -0.17
N PRO A 283 -0.59 -22.67 1.06
CA PRO A 283 0.05 -23.97 1.23
C PRO A 283 -0.69 -25.15 0.61
N ASP A 284 -1.99 -24.99 0.35
CA ASP A 284 -2.81 -26.03 -0.32
C ASP A 284 -2.89 -25.79 -1.84
N LEU A 285 -2.65 -24.56 -2.29
CA LEU A 285 -2.56 -24.18 -3.70
C LEU A 285 -1.19 -24.53 -4.31
N LEU A 286 -0.12 -24.34 -3.52
CA LEU A 286 1.27 -24.44 -3.95
C LEU A 286 1.86 -25.80 -3.55
N GLU A 287 2.56 -26.43 -4.50
CA GLU A 287 3.25 -27.69 -4.33
C GLU A 287 4.76 -27.46 -4.55
N ALA A 288 5.60 -28.09 -3.73
CA ALA A 288 7.04 -28.12 -3.98
C ALA A 288 7.35 -28.86 -5.30
N PRO A 289 8.45 -28.56 -5.98
CA PRO A 289 8.85 -29.16 -7.23
C PRO A 289 9.10 -30.66 -7.15
#